data_ec9604337c0d8bd4a2c64583149addec
#
_entry.id   ec9604337c0d8bd4a2c64583149addec
#
_cell.length_a   1.000
_cell.length_b   1.000
_cell.length_c   1.000
_cell.angle_alpha   90.00
_cell.angle_beta   90.00
_cell.angle_gamma   90.00
#
_symmetry.space_group_name_H-M   'P 1'
#
loop_
_entity.id
_entity.type
_entity.pdbx_description
1 polymer ?
#
loop_
_entity_poly.entity_id
_entity_poly.type
_entity_poly.pdbx_seq_one_letter_code
_entity_poly.pdbx_strand_id
1 'polypeptide(L)'
;LNRSLGIALPNHPHRHEIMSSEPLKPFLDPLVVDLSTGLYFSQSTRGEIVAGITMEDDGPPATEVDLRSSRRFLSHLGRALCHIMPVASQLRVLRQWAGPYDVSPDGDAIVGPSPGVPRLYQVCGFTGHGFMMAPAVGKLVAELLATGKRHPMLDRWDPARFGRGDTGRREDMIIG
;
A
#
# COMPACT_ATOMS: atom_id res chain seq x y z
N LEU A 1 -8.69 -12.37 13.78
CA LEU A 1 -8.88 -13.75 13.31
C LEU A 1 -7.58 -14.55 13.40
N ASN A 2 -6.47 -14.16 12.74
CA ASN A 2 -5.23 -14.93 12.74
C ASN A 2 -4.72 -15.23 14.16
N ARG A 3 -4.67 -14.21 15.04
CA ARG A 3 -4.23 -14.40 16.44
C ARG A 3 -5.10 -15.41 17.21
N SER A 4 -6.42 -15.41 16.99
CA SER A 4 -7.33 -16.36 17.66
C SER A 4 -7.17 -17.81 17.18
N LEU A 5 -6.51 -17.99 16.03
CA LEU A 5 -6.17 -19.30 15.46
C LEU A 5 -4.70 -19.68 15.67
N GLY A 6 -3.95 -18.91 16.45
CA GLY A 6 -2.53 -19.14 16.70
C GLY A 6 -1.63 -18.87 15.48
N ILE A 7 -2.13 -18.15 14.48
CA ILE A 7 -1.36 -17.82 13.28
C ILE A 7 -0.64 -16.48 13.49
N ALA A 8 0.68 -16.49 13.37
CA ALA A 8 1.52 -15.31 13.34
C ALA A 8 1.94 -15.01 11.91
N LEU A 9 1.41 -13.94 11.33
CA LEU A 9 1.92 -13.36 10.09
C LEU A 9 2.79 -12.14 10.44
N PRO A 10 3.88 -11.90 9.72
CA PRO A 10 4.83 -10.84 10.05
C PRO A 10 4.40 -9.46 9.52
N ASN A 11 3.27 -9.37 8.84
CA ASN A 11 2.74 -8.10 8.35
C ASN A 11 2.30 -7.21 9.50
N HIS A 12 2.42 -5.90 9.30
CA HIS A 12 2.08 -4.90 10.30
C HIS A 12 1.39 -3.69 9.64
N PRO A 13 0.53 -2.97 10.36
CA PRO A 13 -0.06 -1.76 9.84
C PRO A 13 0.98 -0.63 9.81
N HIS A 14 1.04 0.07 8.68
CA HIS A 14 1.80 1.29 8.50
C HIS A 14 0.85 2.44 8.17
N ARG A 15 0.97 3.54 8.91
CA ARG A 15 0.13 4.72 8.68
C ARG A 15 0.57 5.45 7.42
N HIS A 16 -0.37 5.66 6.53
CA HIS A 16 -0.16 6.46 5.33
C HIS A 16 -1.14 7.61 5.26
N GLU A 17 -0.66 8.81 4.91
CA GLU A 17 -1.50 9.99 4.75
C GLU A 17 -1.62 10.39 3.29
N ILE A 18 -2.79 10.94 2.94
CA ILE A 18 -3.09 11.40 1.59
C ILE A 18 -3.87 12.71 1.66
N MET A 19 -3.71 13.55 0.65
CA MET A 19 -4.51 14.75 0.49
C MET A 19 -5.24 14.78 -0.85
N SER A 20 -6.32 15.56 -0.90
CA SER A 20 -7.04 15.92 -2.12
C SER A 20 -7.21 17.43 -2.17
N SER A 21 -6.95 18.03 -3.35
CA SER A 21 -7.14 19.46 -3.59
C SER A 21 -8.58 19.81 -4.00
N GLU A 22 -8.87 21.10 -4.11
CA GLU A 22 -9.99 21.59 -4.92
C GLU A 22 -9.81 21.12 -6.38
N PRO A 23 -10.92 20.93 -7.12
CA PRO A 23 -10.85 20.48 -8.50
C PRO A 23 -10.29 21.59 -9.41
N LEU A 24 -9.43 21.20 -10.33
CA LEU A 24 -8.85 22.02 -11.38
C LEU A 24 -9.32 21.55 -12.75
N LYS A 25 -9.14 22.37 -13.77
CA LYS A 25 -9.29 21.91 -15.16
C LYS A 25 -8.30 20.75 -15.40
N PRO A 26 -8.70 19.71 -16.16
CA PRO A 26 -7.79 18.59 -16.48
C PRO A 26 -6.53 19.09 -17.19
N PHE A 27 -5.37 18.69 -16.68
CA PHE A 27 -4.06 18.99 -17.26
C PHE A 27 -3.03 17.89 -17.03
N LEU A 28 -3.31 16.96 -16.12
CA LEU A 28 -2.41 15.86 -15.76
C LEU A 28 -3.14 14.52 -15.97
N ASP A 29 -2.71 13.77 -16.96
CA ASP A 29 -3.29 12.47 -17.30
C ASP A 29 -2.65 11.30 -16.54
N PRO A 30 -1.30 11.18 -16.45
CA PRO A 30 -0.67 10.06 -15.77
C PRO A 30 -0.64 10.23 -14.24
N LEU A 31 -0.52 9.09 -13.53
CA LEU A 31 0.04 9.07 -12.19
C LEU A 31 1.54 9.36 -12.28
N VAL A 32 2.01 10.30 -11.47
CA VAL A 32 3.44 10.64 -11.34
C VAL A 32 3.96 10.09 -10.01
N VAL A 33 5.10 9.42 -10.05
CA VAL A 33 5.79 8.91 -8.86
C VAL A 33 7.24 9.36 -8.87
N ASP A 34 7.68 10.00 -7.81
CA ASP A 34 9.10 10.27 -7.56
C ASP A 34 9.66 9.23 -6.59
N LEU A 35 10.42 8.30 -7.11
CA LEU A 35 10.99 7.19 -6.35
C LEU A 35 12.06 7.65 -5.34
N SER A 36 12.60 8.86 -5.48
CA SER A 36 13.61 9.38 -4.56
C SER A 36 13.02 9.89 -3.24
N THR A 37 11.78 10.38 -3.28
CA THR A 37 11.09 10.95 -2.11
C THR A 37 9.87 10.12 -1.69
N GLY A 38 9.44 9.15 -2.51
CA GLY A 38 8.19 8.44 -2.31
C GLY A 38 6.95 9.30 -2.56
N LEU A 39 7.12 10.48 -3.18
CA LEU A 39 5.99 11.33 -3.60
C LEU A 39 5.25 10.69 -4.76
N TYR A 40 3.94 10.64 -4.67
CA TYR A 40 3.09 10.33 -5.81
C TYR A 40 1.90 11.29 -5.89
N PHE A 41 1.45 11.55 -7.10
CA PHE A 41 0.24 12.35 -7.32
C PHE A 41 -0.39 12.06 -8.68
N SER A 42 -1.70 12.26 -8.75
CA SER A 42 -2.49 12.13 -9.96
C SER A 42 -3.61 13.16 -9.95
N GLN A 43 -4.18 13.42 -11.11
CA GLN A 43 -5.41 14.21 -11.20
C GLN A 43 -6.60 13.25 -11.35
N SER A 44 -7.62 13.39 -10.49
CA SER A 44 -8.84 12.61 -10.59
C SER A 44 -9.67 13.00 -11.80
N THR A 45 -10.61 12.15 -12.20
CA THR A 45 -11.56 12.45 -13.29
C THR A 45 -12.45 13.67 -12.99
N ARG A 46 -12.55 14.08 -11.72
CA ARG A 46 -13.29 15.28 -11.30
C ARG A 46 -12.40 16.52 -11.19
N GLY A 47 -11.09 16.35 -11.37
CA GLY A 47 -10.13 17.45 -11.43
C GLY A 47 -9.29 17.65 -10.16
N GLU A 48 -9.59 16.94 -9.04
CA GLU A 48 -8.78 17.07 -7.82
C GLU A 48 -7.39 16.46 -8.02
N ILE A 49 -6.37 17.12 -7.52
CA ILE A 49 -5.04 16.51 -7.33
C ILE A 49 -5.11 15.68 -6.06
N VAL A 50 -4.88 14.37 -6.22
CA VAL A 50 -4.73 13.43 -5.12
C VAL A 50 -3.25 13.12 -4.97
N ALA A 51 -2.69 13.34 -3.78
CA ALA A 51 -1.26 13.21 -3.56
C ALA A 51 -0.94 12.59 -2.19
N GLY A 52 0.09 11.77 -2.16
CA GLY A 52 0.69 11.19 -0.96
C GLY A 52 2.21 11.22 -1.05
N ILE A 53 2.87 11.03 0.08
CA ILE A 53 4.33 10.92 0.17
C ILE A 53 4.68 9.98 1.32
N THR A 54 5.73 9.19 1.13
CA THR A 54 6.27 8.34 2.18
C THR A 54 6.79 9.21 3.33
N MET A 55 6.33 8.93 4.53
CA MET A 55 6.84 9.54 5.75
C MET A 55 7.65 8.50 6.51
N GLU A 56 8.85 8.87 6.94
CA GLU A 56 9.58 8.03 7.88
C GLU A 56 8.77 7.94 9.19
N ASP A 57 8.47 6.73 9.60
CA ASP A 57 7.85 6.47 10.89
C ASP A 57 8.90 6.62 11.99
N ASP A 58 8.63 7.52 12.92
CA ASP A 58 9.51 7.80 14.06
C ASP A 58 9.35 6.77 15.20
N GLY A 59 8.83 5.56 14.93
CA GLY A 59 8.56 4.57 15.98
C GLY A 59 8.52 3.11 15.50
N PRO A 60 8.53 2.17 16.45
CA PRO A 60 8.36 0.76 16.13
C PRO A 60 6.99 0.51 15.51
N PRO A 61 6.82 -0.58 14.71
CA PRO A 61 5.54 -0.95 14.13
C PRO A 61 4.45 -0.99 15.20
N ALA A 62 3.48 -0.10 15.08
CA ALA A 62 2.40 0.00 16.05
C ALA A 62 1.38 -1.12 15.80
N THR A 63 0.81 -1.67 16.88
CA THR A 63 -0.34 -2.59 16.78
C THR A 63 -1.63 -1.84 16.48
N GLU A 64 -1.65 -0.53 16.74
CA GLU A 64 -2.75 0.38 16.46
C GLU A 64 -2.22 1.58 15.70
N VAL A 65 -2.92 1.98 14.65
CA VAL A 65 -2.56 3.11 13.80
C VAL A 65 -3.41 4.31 14.16
N ASP A 66 -2.77 5.43 14.44
CA ASP A 66 -3.45 6.71 14.60
C ASP A 66 -3.90 7.22 13.22
N LEU A 67 -5.20 7.27 12.99
CA LEU A 67 -5.80 7.72 11.72
C LEU A 67 -6.02 9.23 11.63
N ARG A 68 -5.53 10.00 12.60
CA ARG A 68 -5.61 11.46 12.53
C ARG A 68 -4.61 12.00 11.51
N SER A 69 -5.04 13.01 10.76
CA SER A 69 -4.17 13.75 9.85
C SER A 69 -3.14 14.59 10.59
N SER A 70 -1.95 14.77 10.01
CA SER A 70 -0.88 15.56 10.60
C SER A 70 -0.50 16.79 9.78
N ARG A 71 -0.14 17.88 10.47
CA ARG A 71 0.42 19.05 9.78
C ARG A 71 1.82 18.78 9.24
N ARG A 72 2.57 17.86 9.85
CA ARG A 72 3.89 17.44 9.39
C ARG A 72 3.81 16.85 7.97
N PHE A 73 2.88 15.93 7.74
CA PHE A 73 2.64 15.37 6.42
C PHE A 73 2.35 16.48 5.39
N LEU A 74 1.39 17.36 5.66
CA LEU A 74 0.99 18.38 4.71
C LEU A 74 2.13 19.34 4.36
N SER A 75 2.96 19.68 5.34
CA SER A 75 4.15 20.53 5.12
C SER A 75 5.22 19.81 4.29
N HIS A 76 5.41 18.52 4.52
CA HIS A 76 6.37 17.71 3.77
C HIS A 76 5.91 17.48 2.34
N LEU A 77 4.67 17.03 2.17
CA LEU A 77 4.04 16.86 0.87
C LEU A 77 4.06 18.15 0.05
N GLY A 78 3.67 19.29 0.65
CA GLY A 78 3.61 20.57 -0.06
C GLY A 78 4.96 21.00 -0.62
N ARG A 79 6.04 20.83 0.14
CA ARG A 79 7.40 21.13 -0.36
C ARG A 79 7.80 20.24 -1.53
N ALA A 80 7.62 18.92 -1.40
CA ALA A 80 7.96 17.96 -2.44
C ALA A 80 7.10 18.17 -3.71
N LEU A 81 5.81 18.34 -3.53
CA LEU A 81 4.87 18.54 -4.64
C LEU A 81 5.14 19.85 -5.39
N CYS A 82 5.38 20.96 -4.69
CA CYS A 82 5.72 22.23 -5.32
C CYS A 82 7.09 22.22 -6.02
N HIS A 83 8.02 21.38 -5.55
CA HIS A 83 9.31 21.21 -6.22
C HIS A 83 9.15 20.56 -7.60
N ILE A 84 8.34 19.51 -7.71
CA ILE A 84 8.12 18.79 -8.98
C ILE A 84 7.07 19.49 -9.85
N MET A 85 6.03 20.04 -9.24
CA MET A 85 4.92 20.71 -9.92
C MET A 85 4.69 22.10 -9.31
N PRO A 86 5.41 23.15 -9.78
CA PRO A 86 5.35 24.49 -9.18
C PRO A 86 3.95 25.10 -9.08
N VAL A 87 3.05 24.76 -10.01
CA VAL A 87 1.65 25.21 -9.97
C VAL A 87 0.91 24.72 -8.72
N ALA A 88 1.42 23.68 -8.07
CA ALA A 88 0.85 23.17 -6.84
C ALA A 88 0.88 24.18 -5.68
N SER A 89 1.73 25.20 -5.74
CA SER A 89 1.74 26.29 -4.75
C SER A 89 0.43 27.07 -4.69
N GLN A 90 -0.41 26.98 -5.71
CA GLN A 90 -1.73 27.62 -5.79
C GLN A 90 -2.88 26.69 -5.37
N LEU A 91 -2.59 25.41 -5.12
CA LEU A 91 -3.61 24.44 -4.73
C LEU A 91 -4.16 24.75 -3.33
N ARG A 92 -5.47 24.61 -3.21
CA ARG A 92 -6.13 24.59 -1.91
C ARG A 92 -6.44 23.15 -1.53
N VAL A 93 -5.99 22.76 -0.35
CA VAL A 93 -6.28 21.43 0.17
C VAL A 93 -7.73 21.37 0.61
N LEU A 94 -8.49 20.46 0.01
CA LEU A 94 -9.90 20.23 0.35
C LEU A 94 -10.04 19.20 1.45
N ARG A 95 -9.26 18.12 1.39
CA ARG A 95 -9.28 17.02 2.33
C ARG A 95 -7.88 16.46 2.60
N GLN A 96 -7.72 15.99 3.81
CA GLN A 96 -6.57 15.19 4.25
C GLN A 96 -7.10 14.07 5.14
N TRP A 97 -6.54 12.88 4.99
CA TRP A 97 -6.90 11.74 5.84
C TRP A 97 -5.72 10.78 5.95
N ALA A 98 -5.79 9.87 6.90
CA ALA A 98 -4.85 8.78 7.06
C ALA A 98 -5.56 7.43 6.98
N GLY A 99 -4.83 6.42 6.54
CA GLY A 99 -5.27 5.03 6.48
C GLY A 99 -4.11 4.08 6.78
N PRO A 100 -4.38 2.85 7.22
CA PRO A 100 -3.34 1.85 7.41
C PRO A 100 -3.05 1.14 6.10
N TYR A 101 -1.78 1.06 5.71
CA TYR A 101 -1.29 0.03 4.81
C TYR A 101 -1.02 -1.25 5.58
N ASP A 102 -1.26 -2.38 4.97
CA ASP A 102 -0.91 -3.70 5.48
C ASP A 102 0.44 -4.08 4.86
N VAL A 103 1.52 -3.80 5.60
CA VAL A 103 2.89 -3.92 5.10
C VAL A 103 3.47 -5.27 5.46
N SER A 104 4.00 -5.98 4.48
CA SER A 104 4.79 -7.19 4.66
C SER A 104 6.28 -6.86 4.79
N PRO A 105 7.11 -7.68 5.46
CA PRO A 105 8.52 -7.38 5.68
C PRO A 105 9.36 -7.28 4.40
N ASP A 106 8.95 -7.98 3.36
CA ASP A 106 9.62 -8.02 2.05
C ASP A 106 8.93 -7.18 0.97
N GLY A 107 7.83 -6.49 1.33
CA GLY A 107 7.02 -5.70 0.39
C GLY A 107 6.07 -6.52 -0.48
N ASP A 108 6.29 -7.83 -0.59
CA ASP A 108 5.47 -8.73 -1.40
C ASP A 108 4.16 -9.12 -0.70
N ALA A 109 3.10 -9.30 -1.48
CA ALA A 109 1.82 -9.78 -0.98
C ALA A 109 1.94 -11.15 -0.29
N ILE A 110 1.01 -11.45 0.61
CA ILE A 110 0.89 -12.74 1.31
C ILE A 110 -0.36 -13.43 0.78
N VAL A 111 -0.19 -14.38 -0.17
CA VAL A 111 -1.30 -15.05 -0.84
C VAL A 111 -1.09 -16.56 -0.90
N GLY A 112 -1.94 -17.30 -0.19
CA GLY A 112 -1.86 -18.76 -0.22
C GLY A 112 -2.47 -19.42 1.01
N PRO A 113 -2.31 -20.76 1.13
CA PRO A 113 -2.81 -21.52 2.27
C PRO A 113 -2.09 -21.08 3.55
N SER A 114 -2.85 -20.98 4.62
CA SER A 114 -2.31 -20.58 5.92
C SER A 114 -1.49 -21.73 6.54
N PRO A 115 -0.25 -21.48 6.98
CA PRO A 115 0.52 -22.52 7.65
C PRO A 115 -0.20 -23.03 8.90
N GLY A 116 -0.28 -24.35 9.04
CA GLY A 116 -0.82 -25.01 10.24
C GLY A 116 -2.35 -25.02 10.39
N VAL A 117 -3.09 -24.33 9.51
CA VAL A 117 -4.57 -24.29 9.57
C VAL A 117 -5.17 -24.72 8.22
N PRO A 118 -5.65 -25.95 8.11
CA PRO A 118 -6.24 -26.45 6.87
C PRO A 118 -7.45 -25.64 6.42
N ARG A 119 -7.58 -25.43 5.12
CA ARG A 119 -8.71 -24.75 4.45
C ARG A 119 -8.83 -23.25 4.77
N LEU A 120 -7.84 -22.66 5.42
CA LEU A 120 -7.71 -21.21 5.58
C LEU A 120 -6.69 -20.69 4.59
N TYR A 121 -7.06 -19.61 3.87
CA TYR A 121 -6.17 -18.93 2.93
C TYR A 121 -5.93 -17.50 3.41
N GLN A 122 -4.71 -17.03 3.24
CA GLN A 122 -4.31 -15.64 3.46
C GLN A 122 -4.34 -14.90 2.13
N VAL A 123 -4.88 -13.70 2.12
CA VAL A 123 -4.83 -12.75 1.00
C VAL A 123 -4.67 -11.35 1.61
N CYS A 124 -3.43 -10.97 1.92
CA CYS A 124 -3.11 -9.76 2.69
C CYS A 124 -1.67 -9.29 2.42
N GLY A 125 -1.17 -8.29 3.14
CA GLY A 125 0.21 -7.82 3.06
C GLY A 125 0.55 -7.12 1.74
N PHE A 126 -0.38 -6.43 1.11
CA PHE A 126 -0.19 -5.82 -0.22
C PHE A 126 0.60 -4.52 -0.23
N THR A 127 1.03 -4.03 0.91
CA THR A 127 1.96 -2.90 1.02
C THR A 127 1.56 -1.68 0.16
N GLY A 128 0.27 -1.30 0.20
CA GLY A 128 -0.30 -0.19 -0.59
C GLY A 128 -0.81 -0.54 -1.99
N HIS A 129 -0.43 -1.69 -2.58
CA HIS A 129 -0.79 -2.07 -3.97
C HIS A 129 -2.09 -2.87 -4.11
N GLY A 130 -2.75 -3.20 -3.00
CA GLY A 130 -3.86 -4.17 -2.98
C GLY A 130 -5.00 -3.84 -3.93
N PHE A 131 -5.39 -2.57 -4.05
CA PHE A 131 -6.51 -2.17 -4.89
C PHE A 131 -6.24 -2.46 -6.38
N MET A 132 -5.07 -2.09 -6.89
CA MET A 132 -4.71 -2.31 -8.29
C MET A 132 -4.47 -3.78 -8.61
N MET A 133 -4.01 -4.58 -7.64
CA MET A 133 -3.74 -6.01 -7.81
C MET A 133 -4.99 -6.89 -7.63
N ALA A 134 -6.04 -6.38 -6.98
CA ALA A 134 -7.21 -7.17 -6.59
C ALA A 134 -7.88 -7.96 -7.73
N PRO A 135 -8.06 -7.44 -8.98
CA PRO A 135 -8.68 -8.21 -10.05
C PRO A 135 -7.86 -9.44 -10.46
N ALA A 136 -6.53 -9.28 -10.59
CA ALA A 136 -5.63 -10.37 -10.95
C ALA A 136 -5.51 -11.40 -9.82
N VAL A 137 -5.28 -10.93 -8.59
CA VAL A 137 -5.18 -11.81 -7.42
C VAL A 137 -6.48 -12.57 -7.18
N GLY A 138 -7.62 -11.89 -7.29
CA GLY A 138 -8.93 -12.52 -7.15
C GLY A 138 -9.14 -13.68 -8.15
N LYS A 139 -8.74 -13.48 -9.41
CA LYS A 139 -8.78 -14.54 -10.44
C LYS A 139 -7.88 -15.71 -10.05
N LEU A 140 -6.61 -15.46 -9.69
CA LEU A 140 -5.65 -16.51 -9.36
C LEU A 140 -6.08 -17.32 -8.12
N VAL A 141 -6.62 -16.65 -7.12
CA VAL A 141 -7.14 -17.31 -5.90
C VAL A 141 -8.40 -18.12 -6.22
N ALA A 142 -9.31 -17.60 -7.03
CA ALA A 142 -10.51 -18.33 -7.45
C ALA A 142 -10.16 -19.60 -8.24
N GLU A 143 -9.21 -19.52 -9.16
CA GLU A 143 -8.70 -20.68 -9.91
C GLU A 143 -8.06 -21.73 -9.00
N LEU A 144 -7.24 -21.29 -8.04
CA LEU A 144 -6.62 -22.16 -7.04
C LEU A 144 -7.69 -22.91 -6.21
N LEU A 145 -8.69 -22.19 -5.73
CA LEU A 145 -9.75 -22.78 -4.88
C LEU A 145 -10.67 -23.72 -5.66
N ALA A 146 -10.99 -23.38 -6.91
CA ALA A 146 -11.89 -24.16 -7.75
C ALA A 146 -11.24 -25.42 -8.33
N THR A 147 -9.96 -25.37 -8.67
CA THR A 147 -9.29 -26.44 -9.44
C THR A 147 -8.16 -27.12 -8.66
N GLY A 148 -7.71 -26.56 -7.55
CA GLY A 148 -6.52 -27.01 -6.83
C GLY A 148 -5.20 -26.68 -7.56
N LYS A 149 -5.25 -26.08 -8.74
CA LYS A 149 -4.05 -25.74 -9.54
C LYS A 149 -3.50 -24.40 -9.08
N ARG A 150 -2.23 -24.41 -8.64
CA ARG A 150 -1.52 -23.21 -8.21
C ARG A 150 -0.83 -22.56 -9.39
N HIS A 151 -1.08 -21.28 -9.60
CA HIS A 151 -0.35 -20.49 -10.59
C HIS A 151 1.05 -20.13 -10.09
N PRO A 152 2.12 -20.18 -10.92
CA PRO A 152 3.51 -19.89 -10.48
C PRO A 152 3.70 -18.53 -9.81
N MET A 153 2.94 -17.52 -10.19
CA MET A 153 2.99 -16.21 -9.51
C MET A 153 2.66 -16.28 -8.02
N LEU A 154 1.83 -17.24 -7.58
CA LEU A 154 1.49 -17.40 -6.18
C LEU A 154 2.62 -18.03 -5.35
N ASP A 155 3.66 -18.59 -5.99
CA ASP A 155 4.77 -19.22 -5.28
C ASP A 155 5.63 -18.18 -4.56
N ARG A 156 5.83 -17.01 -5.18
CA ARG A 156 6.52 -15.87 -4.58
C ARG A 156 5.77 -15.34 -3.35
N TRP A 157 4.44 -15.39 -3.36
CA TRP A 157 3.58 -14.82 -2.32
C TRP A 157 3.16 -15.83 -1.25
N ASP A 158 3.69 -17.04 -1.28
CA ASP A 158 3.35 -18.10 -0.32
C ASP A 158 3.65 -17.68 1.13
N PRO A 159 2.67 -17.74 2.05
CA PRO A 159 2.89 -17.44 3.45
C PRO A 159 4.01 -18.26 4.11
N ALA A 160 4.25 -19.49 3.62
CA ALA A 160 5.29 -20.38 4.15
C ALA A 160 6.72 -19.87 3.91
N ARG A 161 6.92 -18.87 3.02
CA ARG A 161 8.24 -18.27 2.77
C ARG A 161 8.88 -17.68 4.02
N PHE A 162 8.08 -17.11 4.91
CA PHE A 162 8.58 -16.53 6.16
C PHE A 162 9.13 -17.58 7.13
N GLY A 163 8.56 -18.79 7.16
CA GLY A 163 9.07 -19.91 7.96
C GLY A 163 10.35 -20.54 7.40
N ARG A 164 10.60 -20.38 6.11
CA ARG A 164 11.81 -20.88 5.43
C ARG A 164 12.95 -19.88 5.40
N GLY A 165 12.71 -18.63 5.84
CA GLY A 165 13.68 -17.53 5.73
C GLY A 165 13.89 -17.06 4.29
N ASP A 166 13.03 -17.47 3.37
CA ASP A 166 13.07 -17.12 1.95
C ASP A 166 12.26 -15.83 1.71
N THR A 167 12.78 -14.76 2.27
CA THR A 167 12.16 -13.43 2.17
C THR A 167 12.60 -12.69 0.90
N GLY A 168 12.93 -13.39 -0.16
CA GLY A 168 13.15 -12.84 -1.49
C GLY A 168 13.96 -11.53 -1.59
N ARG A 169 14.05 -10.97 -2.79
CA ARG A 169 14.47 -9.57 -2.96
C ARG A 169 13.34 -8.68 -2.44
N ARG A 170 13.69 -7.79 -1.52
CA ARG A 170 12.76 -6.77 -1.03
C ARG A 170 12.16 -6.01 -2.22
N GLU A 171 10.85 -5.87 -2.25
CA GLU A 171 10.19 -4.94 -3.15
C GLU A 171 10.53 -3.52 -2.69
N ASP A 172 11.43 -2.85 -3.42
CA ASP A 172 11.86 -1.48 -3.06
C ASP A 172 10.85 -0.41 -3.51
N MET A 173 9.85 -0.81 -4.29
CA MET A 173 8.80 0.09 -4.77
C MET A 173 7.58 0.09 -3.82
N ILE A 174 7.78 0.54 -2.59
CA ILE A 174 6.66 0.93 -1.73
C ILE A 174 6.21 2.31 -2.22
N ILE A 175 5.11 2.36 -2.94
CA ILE A 175 4.50 3.61 -3.39
C ILE A 175 3.58 4.09 -2.27
N GLY A 176 4.02 5.11 -1.55
CA GLY A 176 3.27 5.75 -0.50
C GLY A 176 3.98 5.89 0.80
#